data_26bad706689114de44eab9bd1f061a8e
#
_entry.id   26bad706689114de44eab9bd1f061a8e
#
_cell.length_a   1.000
_cell.length_b   1.000
_cell.length_c   1.000
_cell.angle_alpha   90.00
_cell.angle_beta   90.00
_cell.angle_gamma   90.00
#
_symmetry.space_group_name_H-M   'P 1'
#
loop_
_entity.id
_entity.type
_entity.pdbx_description
1 polymer ?
#
loop_
_entity_poly.entity_id
_entity_poly.type
_entity_poly.pdbx_seq_one_letter_code
_entity_poly.pdbx_strand_id
1 'polypeptide(L)' 'MLEFKQTIEEKAYNDMRELVGWRRLDPQQAQTGLDNSIFTTVAYDANEPVGMARIVGDGGYMYLIVDVMVHP' A
#
# COMPACT_ATOMS: atom_id res chain seq x y z
N MET A 1 -3.52 3.01 -19.26
CA MET A 1 -4.82 2.84 -18.60
C MET A 1 -4.60 2.34 -17.18
N LEU A 2 -5.32 2.89 -16.23
CA LEU A 2 -5.20 2.48 -14.85
C LEU A 2 -5.97 1.20 -14.57
N GLU A 3 -5.37 0.32 -13.80
CA GLU A 3 -6.04 -0.85 -13.25
C GLU A 3 -5.95 -0.77 -11.73
N PHE A 4 -6.99 -1.23 -11.04
CA PHE A 4 -7.00 -1.24 -9.58
C PHE A 4 -6.95 -2.69 -9.10
N LYS A 5 -6.00 -2.98 -8.20
CA LYS A 5 -5.83 -4.29 -7.60
C LYS A 5 -5.81 -4.15 -6.09
N GLN A 6 -5.99 -5.27 -5.39
CA GLN A 6 -6.06 -5.30 -3.94
C GLN A 6 -4.77 -5.83 -3.31
N THR A 7 -3.72 -5.97 -4.10
CA THR A 7 -2.45 -6.50 -3.61
C THR A 7 -1.28 -5.71 -4.18
N ILE A 8 -0.20 -5.69 -3.43
CA ILE A 8 1.07 -5.13 -3.87
C ILE A 8 2.18 -5.94 -3.21
N GLU A 9 3.25 -6.19 -3.93
CA GLU A 9 4.41 -6.86 -3.37
C GLU A 9 5.16 -5.93 -2.41
N GLU A 10 5.79 -6.49 -1.40
CA GLU A 10 6.49 -5.72 -0.37
C GLU A 10 7.55 -4.81 -0.98
N LYS A 11 8.33 -5.32 -1.94
CA LYS A 11 9.37 -4.50 -2.55
C LYS A 11 8.78 -3.28 -3.26
N ALA A 12 7.71 -3.48 -4.03
CA ALA A 12 7.05 -2.39 -4.73
C ALA A 12 6.42 -1.38 -3.76
N TYR A 13 5.86 -1.88 -2.66
CA TYR A 13 5.31 -1.04 -1.62
C TYR A 13 6.39 -0.15 -1.00
N ASN A 14 7.53 -0.72 -0.64
CA ASN A 14 8.65 0.03 -0.08
C ASN A 14 9.24 1.01 -1.10
N ASP A 15 9.32 0.62 -2.37
CA ASP A 15 9.78 1.53 -3.42
C ASP A 15 8.86 2.75 -3.51
N MET A 16 7.54 2.54 -3.42
CA MET A 16 6.59 3.65 -3.45
C MET A 16 6.72 4.54 -2.23
N ARG A 17 6.97 3.97 -1.05
CA ARG A 17 7.21 4.76 0.16
C ARG A 17 8.39 5.72 -0.06
N GLU A 18 9.48 5.24 -0.63
CA GLU A 18 10.64 6.10 -0.93
C GLU A 18 10.30 7.19 -1.93
N LEU A 19 9.52 6.85 -2.95
CA LEU A 19 9.14 7.84 -3.97
C LEU A 19 8.37 9.03 -3.38
N VAL A 20 7.57 8.79 -2.37
CA VAL A 20 6.80 9.88 -1.72
C VAL A 20 7.54 10.49 -0.53
N GLY A 21 8.79 10.10 -0.31
CA GLY A 21 9.63 10.71 0.72
C GLY A 21 9.56 10.03 2.07
N TRP A 22 8.99 8.83 2.15
CA TRP A 22 8.92 8.08 3.39
C TRP A 22 10.04 7.04 3.44
N ARG A 23 10.43 6.69 4.65
CA ARG A 23 11.46 5.69 4.85
C ARG A 23 10.97 4.29 4.48
N ARG A 24 11.90 3.47 3.98
CA ARG A 24 11.60 2.05 3.78
C ARG A 24 11.42 1.36 5.13
N LEU A 25 10.57 0.37 5.16
CA LEU A 25 10.39 -0.49 6.33
C LEU A 25 11.18 -1.78 6.13
N ASP A 26 11.49 -2.44 7.25
CA ASP A 26 12.01 -3.80 7.18
C ASP A 26 11.06 -4.66 6.32
N PRO A 27 11.59 -5.46 5.36
CA PRO A 27 10.72 -6.21 4.45
C PRO A 27 9.69 -7.09 5.15
N GLN A 28 10.06 -7.78 6.21
CA GLN A 28 9.12 -8.64 6.91
C GLN A 28 8.06 -7.82 7.65
N GLN A 29 8.45 -6.72 8.24
CA GLN A 29 7.51 -5.81 8.90
C GLN A 29 6.50 -5.25 7.90
N ALA A 30 6.97 -4.83 6.73
CA ALA A 30 6.11 -4.32 5.68
C ALA A 30 5.13 -5.41 5.21
N GLN A 31 5.63 -6.62 4.99
CA GLN A 31 4.78 -7.73 4.54
C GLN A 31 3.72 -8.07 5.58
N THR A 32 4.09 -8.10 6.86
CA THR A 32 3.14 -8.37 7.94
C THR A 32 2.04 -7.31 7.95
N GLY A 33 2.40 -6.04 7.79
CA GLY A 33 1.41 -4.96 7.75
C GLY A 33 0.46 -5.09 6.57
N LEU A 34 1.00 -5.41 5.40
CA LEU A 34 0.17 -5.61 4.20
C LEU A 34 -0.78 -6.79 4.38
N ASP A 35 -0.27 -7.91 4.92
CA ASP A 35 -1.06 -9.12 5.12
C ASP A 35 -2.21 -8.92 6.12
N ASN A 36 -2.02 -8.04 7.09
CA ASN A 36 -3.01 -7.79 8.13
C ASN A 36 -3.92 -6.60 7.84
N SER A 37 -3.80 -6.01 6.66
CA SER A 37 -4.68 -4.91 6.27
C SER A 37 -6.10 -5.42 6.07
N ILE A 38 -7.08 -4.62 6.47
CA ILE A 38 -8.50 -4.92 6.23
C ILE A 38 -8.77 -4.85 4.72
N PHE A 39 -8.23 -3.83 4.07
CA PHE A 39 -8.43 -3.64 2.63
C PHE A 39 -7.25 -2.85 2.09
N THR A 40 -6.81 -3.21 0.90
CA THR A 40 -5.76 -2.50 0.19
C THR A 40 -6.25 -2.25 -1.23
N THR A 41 -6.05 -1.05 -1.73
CA THR A 41 -6.30 -0.76 -3.14
C THR A 41 -5.05 -0.11 -3.73
N VAL A 42 -4.69 -0.55 -4.91
CA VAL A 42 -3.47 -0.09 -5.58
C VAL A 42 -3.81 0.20 -7.03
N ALA A 43 -3.47 1.40 -7.48
CA ALA A 43 -3.63 1.77 -8.87
C ALA A 43 -2.34 1.44 -9.62
N TYR A 44 -2.47 0.69 -10.71
CA TYR A 44 -1.36 0.31 -11.57
C TYR A 44 -1.53 0.97 -12.93
N ASP A 45 -0.43 1.45 -13.49
CA ASP A 45 -0.37 1.94 -14.86
C ASP A 45 0.70 1.14 -15.57
N ALA A 46 0.32 0.38 -16.61
CA ALA A 46 1.25 -0.50 -17.34
C ALA A 46 2.05 -1.39 -16.39
N ASN A 47 1.37 -1.99 -15.42
CA ASN A 47 1.93 -2.89 -14.40
C ASN A 47 2.85 -2.22 -13.38
N GLU A 48 2.91 -0.89 -13.38
CA GLU A 48 3.66 -0.14 -12.36
C GLU A 48 2.69 0.46 -11.34
N PRO A 49 2.92 0.27 -10.03
CA PRO A 49 2.05 0.90 -9.03
C PRO A 49 2.28 2.42 -9.04
N VAL A 50 1.19 3.17 -9.16
CA VAL A 50 1.25 4.64 -9.22
C VAL A 50 0.45 5.30 -8.11
N GLY A 51 -0.30 4.54 -7.34
CA GLY A 51 -1.03 5.07 -6.20
C GLY A 51 -1.56 3.95 -5.34
N MET A 52 -1.80 4.22 -4.07
CA MET A 52 -2.42 3.23 -3.19
C MET A 52 -3.05 3.87 -1.97
N ALA A 53 -3.90 3.11 -1.32
CA ALA A 53 -4.40 3.40 0.02
C ALA A 53 -4.66 2.08 0.73
N ARG A 54 -4.56 2.09 2.05
CA ARG A 54 -4.77 0.91 2.88
C ARG A 54 -5.75 1.25 3.99
N ILE A 55 -6.55 0.27 4.39
CA ILE A 55 -7.41 0.40 5.57
C ILE A 55 -6.94 -0.61 6.61
N VAL A 56 -6.70 -0.14 7.82
CA VAL A 56 -6.38 -0.99 8.97
C VAL A 56 -7.42 -0.77 10.05
N GLY A 57 -7.61 -1.74 10.94
CA GLY A 57 -8.59 -1.61 11.99
C GLY A 57 -8.81 -2.91 12.73
N ASP A 58 -9.85 -2.92 13.58
CA ASP A 58 -10.15 -4.06 14.42
C ASP A 58 -11.12 -5.07 13.78
N GLY A 59 -11.60 -4.75 12.58
CA GLY A 59 -12.58 -5.61 11.89
C GLY A 59 -13.99 -5.45 12.41
N GLY A 60 -14.20 -4.61 13.39
CA GLY A 60 -15.51 -4.36 13.98
C GLY A 60 -16.06 -3.00 13.58
N TYR A 61 -15.61 -1.95 14.26
CA TYR A 61 -16.11 -0.61 13.98
C TYR A 61 -15.02 0.45 13.86
N MET A 62 -13.77 0.15 14.22
CA MET A 62 -12.67 1.10 14.13
C MET A 62 -11.86 0.83 12.87
N TYR A 63 -11.77 1.84 12.00
CA TYR A 63 -11.03 1.76 10.75
C TYR A 63 -10.23 3.03 10.55
N LEU A 64 -9.00 2.89 10.06
CA LEU A 64 -8.14 4.00 9.70
C LEU A 64 -7.70 3.84 8.25
N ILE A 65 -7.74 4.93 7.51
CA ILE A 65 -7.16 4.97 6.16
C ILE A 65 -5.70 5.41 6.32
N VAL A 66 -4.79 4.58 5.83
CA VAL A 66 -3.34 4.81 5.95
C VAL A 66 -2.68 4.63 4.59
N ASP A 67 -1.41 5.05 4.50
CA ASP A 67 -0.60 4.85 3.29
C ASP A 67 -1.26 5.37 2.02
N VAL A 68 -1.88 6.55 2.09
CA VAL A 68 -2.40 7.19 0.88
C VAL A 68 -1.20 7.78 0.15
N MET A 69 -0.80 7.12 -0.94
CA MET A 69 0.37 7.51 -1.73
C MET A 69 0.00 7.66 -3.18
N VAL A 70 0.56 8.68 -3.82
CA VAL A 70 0.40 8.91 -5.25
C VAL A 70 1.77 9.20 -5.82
N HIS A 71 2.12 8.52 -6.91
CA HIS A 71 3.40 8.70 -7.60
C HIS A 71 3.53 10.15 -8.03
N PRO A 72 4.66 10.82 -7.68
CA PRO A 72 4.87 12.23 -8.05
C PRO A 72 4.93 12.45 -9.55
#